data_2e5cc0fc8936e24046fe36ec00d2216b
#
_entry.id   2e5cc0fc8936e24046fe36ec00d2216b
#
_cell.length_a   1.000
_cell.length_b   1.000
_cell.length_c   1.000
_cell.angle_alpha   90.00
_cell.angle_beta   90.00
_cell.angle_gamma   90.00
#
_symmetry.space_group_name_H-M   'P 1'
#
loop_
_entity.id
_entity.type
_entity.pdbx_description
1 polymer ?
#
loop_
_entity_poly.entity_id
_entity_poly.type
_entity_poly.pdbx_seq_one_letter_code
_entity_poly.pdbx_strand_id
1 'polypeptide(L)'
;MTSSHRRPGSPGATTFGSTVGSLIGSAAGSWALMRLLHRVPPALGEPWARTNHAGRGVTLLEGPAWVGGVVAGAAVRRLATRAAHGTAEPSDRHGPFTSNRFPVSSSGAATVVALASGALGALDDLTGGAADKGLKGHLGALSRGEVTTGVVKIVGLAATGLVGAALVDAAGPVRRGLLATLLGGGVVAGAANAVNLFDLRPGRALKVTVLAGLPLLGTTPGSAAVGSSLGVVGDDLAARSMLGDTGANAAGALVGLALVERTGLLGRAAALTGLAALTLASERVSFTRLIEGNRLLRRLDEWGRVAR
;
A
#
# COMPACT_ATOMS: atom_id res chain seq x y z
N MET A 1 18.11 47.68 20.70
CA MET A 1 16.96 46.79 20.67
C MET A 1 16.86 46.20 19.26
N THR A 2 17.47 45.05 19.03
CA THR A 2 17.47 44.36 17.74
C THR A 2 16.42 43.24 17.79
N SER A 3 15.28 43.46 17.14
CA SER A 3 14.23 42.45 17.00
C SER A 3 14.69 41.36 16.00
N SER A 4 15.00 40.18 16.50
CA SER A 4 15.28 39.02 15.68
C SER A 4 13.97 38.54 15.04
N HIS A 5 13.71 38.88 13.79
CA HIS A 5 12.67 38.27 12.96
C HIS A 5 13.05 36.81 12.70
N ARG A 6 12.46 35.87 13.44
CA ARG A 6 12.46 34.46 13.05
C ARG A 6 11.69 34.34 11.73
N ARG A 7 12.37 33.97 10.67
CA ARG A 7 11.75 33.65 9.38
C ARG A 7 10.77 32.47 9.59
N PRO A 8 9.52 32.57 9.12
CA PRO A 8 8.62 31.41 9.12
C PRO A 8 9.26 30.30 8.27
N GLY A 9 9.31 29.08 8.82
CA GLY A 9 9.88 27.93 8.14
C GLY A 9 9.23 27.72 6.77
N SER A 10 10.03 27.51 5.75
CA SER A 10 9.54 27.34 4.37
C SER A 10 8.55 26.16 4.30
N PRO A 11 7.44 26.28 3.55
CA PRO A 11 6.44 25.21 3.41
C PRO A 11 7.01 23.87 2.94
N GLY A 12 8.15 23.88 2.25
CA GLY A 12 8.85 22.68 1.79
C GLY A 12 9.52 21.87 2.91
N ALA A 13 10.01 22.51 3.96
CA ALA A 13 10.70 21.84 5.06
C ALA A 13 9.73 21.01 5.94
N THR A 14 8.51 21.49 6.14
CA THR A 14 7.48 20.77 6.91
C THR A 14 6.94 19.55 6.15
N THR A 15 6.82 19.64 4.83
CA THR A 15 6.36 18.53 3.98
C THR A 15 7.43 17.44 3.91
N PHE A 16 8.70 17.80 3.75
CA PHE A 16 9.82 16.86 3.72
C PHE A 16 9.95 16.09 5.04
N GLY A 17 9.94 16.78 6.18
CA GLY A 17 10.01 16.16 7.50
C GLY A 17 8.85 15.17 7.74
N SER A 18 7.66 15.48 7.24
CA SER A 18 6.48 14.63 7.42
C SER A 18 6.51 13.34 6.58
N THR A 19 7.07 13.38 5.38
CA THR A 19 7.21 12.18 4.52
C THR A 19 8.33 11.27 4.99
N VAL A 20 9.45 11.83 5.46
CA VAL A 20 10.54 11.09 6.10
C VAL A 20 10.06 10.42 7.39
N GLY A 21 9.28 11.11 8.22
CA GLY A 21 8.67 10.53 9.41
C GLY A 21 7.72 9.39 9.10
N SER A 22 6.95 9.48 8.02
CA SER A 22 6.09 8.38 7.55
C SER A 22 6.93 7.18 7.10
N LEU A 23 7.98 7.38 6.33
CA LEU A 23 8.86 6.31 5.85
C LEU A 23 9.53 5.57 7.02
N ILE A 24 10.20 6.32 7.91
CA ILE A 24 10.92 5.72 9.05
C ILE A 24 9.95 5.07 10.03
N GLY A 25 8.84 5.73 10.34
CA GLY A 25 7.83 5.20 11.25
C GLY A 25 7.17 3.93 10.71
N SER A 26 6.92 3.86 9.40
CA SER A 26 6.37 2.66 8.78
C SER A 26 7.39 1.52 8.74
N ALA A 27 8.66 1.80 8.45
CA ALA A 27 9.72 0.79 8.44
C ALA A 27 9.97 0.21 9.85
N ALA A 28 10.11 1.07 10.84
CA ALA A 28 10.29 0.64 12.22
C ALA A 28 9.06 -0.10 12.76
N GLY A 29 7.85 0.38 12.42
CA GLY A 29 6.60 -0.23 12.85
C GLY A 29 6.40 -1.62 12.27
N SER A 30 6.59 -1.81 10.96
CA SER A 30 6.45 -3.12 10.33
C SER A 30 7.53 -4.10 10.80
N TRP A 31 8.77 -3.65 10.95
CA TRP A 31 9.84 -4.46 11.53
C TRP A 31 9.52 -4.91 12.96
N ALA A 32 9.11 -3.98 13.83
CA ALA A 32 8.78 -4.28 15.22
C ALA A 32 7.60 -5.24 15.33
N LEU A 33 6.54 -5.01 14.55
CA LEU A 33 5.39 -5.88 14.48
C LEU A 33 5.77 -7.28 13.97
N MET A 34 6.59 -7.39 12.93
CA MET A 34 7.05 -8.68 12.43
C MET A 34 7.80 -9.45 13.53
N ARG A 35 8.70 -8.77 14.28
CA ARG A 35 9.39 -9.36 15.44
C ARG A 35 8.45 -9.81 16.53
N LEU A 36 7.37 -9.08 16.78
CA LEU A 36 6.34 -9.45 17.74
C LEU A 36 5.53 -10.65 17.26
N LEU A 37 5.11 -10.64 15.99
CA LEU A 37 4.30 -11.70 15.40
C LEU A 37 5.07 -13.03 15.28
N HIS A 38 6.40 -13.01 15.18
CA HIS A 38 7.21 -14.23 15.31
C HIS A 38 7.13 -14.91 16.70
N ARG A 39 6.63 -14.20 17.71
CA ARG A 39 6.50 -14.71 19.08
C ARG A 39 5.08 -15.16 19.43
N VAL A 40 4.14 -15.05 18.48
CA VAL A 40 2.76 -15.51 18.76
C VAL A 40 2.73 -17.03 18.96
N PRO A 41 1.86 -17.53 19.87
CA PRO A 41 1.66 -18.96 20.04
C PRO A 41 1.30 -19.65 18.71
N PRO A 42 1.75 -20.92 18.50
CA PRO A 42 1.47 -21.66 17.27
C PRO A 42 -0.02 -21.67 16.87
N ALA A 43 -0.92 -21.79 17.83
CA ALA A 43 -2.37 -21.79 17.58
C ALA A 43 -2.88 -20.51 16.90
N LEU A 44 -2.24 -19.36 17.12
CA LEU A 44 -2.59 -18.09 16.47
C LEU A 44 -1.85 -17.90 15.13
N GLY A 45 -0.71 -18.55 14.97
CA GLY A 45 0.10 -18.51 13.76
C GLY A 45 -0.35 -19.50 12.70
N GLU A 46 -0.92 -20.64 13.09
CA GLU A 46 -1.31 -21.74 12.20
C GLU A 46 -2.25 -21.32 11.06
N PRO A 47 -3.30 -20.50 11.27
CA PRO A 47 -4.16 -20.03 10.16
C PRO A 47 -3.41 -19.27 9.06
N TRP A 48 -2.24 -18.70 9.38
CA TRP A 48 -1.38 -17.94 8.49
C TRP A 48 -0.25 -18.77 7.88
N ALA A 49 -0.15 -20.06 8.23
CA ALA A 49 0.88 -20.93 7.67
C ALA A 49 0.54 -21.33 6.23
N ARG A 50 1.55 -21.27 5.36
CA ARG A 50 1.43 -21.68 3.95
C ARG A 50 2.69 -22.43 3.51
N THR A 51 2.56 -23.12 2.39
CA THR A 51 3.70 -23.71 1.69
C THR A 51 3.97 -22.91 0.43
N ASN A 52 5.18 -22.37 0.29
CA ASN A 52 5.57 -21.62 -0.90
C ASN A 52 5.84 -22.54 -2.11
N HIS A 53 6.08 -21.93 -3.28
CA HIS A 53 6.39 -22.68 -4.52
C HIS A 53 7.61 -23.61 -4.43
N ALA A 54 8.49 -23.42 -3.45
CA ALA A 54 9.65 -24.28 -3.23
C ALA A 54 9.38 -25.40 -2.21
N GLY A 55 8.13 -25.61 -1.80
CA GLY A 55 7.76 -26.60 -0.80
C GLY A 55 8.15 -26.24 0.64
N ARG A 56 8.55 -24.98 0.92
CA ARG A 56 8.93 -24.54 2.27
C ARG A 56 7.72 -23.96 3.00
N GLY A 57 7.60 -24.29 4.28
CA GLY A 57 6.65 -23.63 5.17
C GLY A 57 7.04 -22.16 5.39
N VAL A 58 6.10 -21.27 5.17
CA VAL A 58 6.21 -19.83 5.38
C VAL A 58 4.99 -19.31 6.13
N THR A 59 5.11 -18.14 6.76
CA THR A 59 3.96 -17.48 7.36
C THR A 59 3.52 -16.27 6.54
N LEU A 60 2.20 -16.03 6.47
CA LEU A 60 1.61 -14.82 5.89
C LEU A 60 1.45 -13.68 6.92
N LEU A 61 1.94 -13.83 8.14
CA LEU A 61 1.91 -12.77 9.18
C LEU A 61 2.68 -11.51 8.76
N GLU A 62 3.46 -11.58 7.70
CA GLU A 62 4.14 -10.44 7.11
C GLU A 62 3.15 -9.39 6.57
N GLY A 63 2.03 -9.81 5.97
CA GLY A 63 0.98 -8.91 5.52
C GLY A 63 0.41 -8.05 6.64
N PRO A 64 -0.11 -8.63 7.74
CA PRO A 64 -0.50 -7.89 8.93
C PRO A 64 0.60 -6.97 9.50
N ALA A 65 1.86 -7.42 9.53
CA ALA A 65 2.99 -6.59 9.97
C ALA A 65 3.21 -5.40 9.04
N TRP A 66 3.10 -5.60 7.73
CA TRP A 66 3.23 -4.56 6.72
C TRP A 66 2.15 -3.48 6.88
N VAL A 67 0.87 -3.89 7.00
CA VAL A 67 -0.27 -2.99 7.21
C VAL A 67 -0.14 -2.23 8.52
N GLY A 68 0.25 -2.92 9.60
CA GLY A 68 0.48 -2.31 10.90
C GLY A 68 1.62 -1.28 10.87
N GLY A 69 2.63 -1.49 10.03
CA GLY A 69 3.69 -0.50 9.76
C GLY A 69 3.14 0.82 9.19
N VAL A 70 2.19 0.76 8.25
CA VAL A 70 1.52 1.97 7.73
C VAL A 70 0.81 2.73 8.85
N VAL A 71 0.08 2.01 9.71
CA VAL A 71 -0.62 2.61 10.87
C VAL A 71 0.38 3.27 11.83
N ALA A 72 1.49 2.59 12.14
CA ALA A 72 2.56 3.12 13.00
C ALA A 72 3.18 4.39 12.40
N GLY A 73 3.49 4.40 11.10
CA GLY A 73 4.00 5.58 10.40
C GLY A 73 3.03 6.77 10.45
N ALA A 74 1.73 6.50 10.30
CA ALA A 74 0.70 7.53 10.43
C ALA A 74 0.62 8.09 11.87
N ALA A 75 0.78 7.25 12.88
CA ALA A 75 0.80 7.65 14.28
C ALA A 75 2.03 8.52 14.60
N VAL A 76 3.23 8.10 14.18
CA VAL A 76 4.47 8.85 14.35
C VAL A 76 4.35 10.24 13.71
N ARG A 77 3.84 10.29 12.47
CA ARG A 77 3.61 11.57 11.79
C ARG A 77 2.65 12.49 12.56
N ARG A 78 1.54 11.94 13.07
CA ARG A 78 0.58 12.73 13.87
C ARG A 78 1.21 13.29 15.14
N LEU A 79 2.02 12.51 15.83
CA LEU A 79 2.73 12.95 17.04
C LEU A 79 3.75 14.04 16.71
N ALA A 80 4.54 13.86 15.66
CA ALA A 80 5.50 14.87 15.20
C ALA A 80 4.81 16.19 14.82
N THR A 81 3.66 16.14 14.15
CA THR A 81 2.90 17.32 13.80
C THR A 81 2.34 18.05 15.04
N ARG A 82 1.84 17.30 16.02
CA ARG A 82 1.35 17.87 17.30
C ARG A 82 2.47 18.53 18.09
N ALA A 83 3.63 17.89 18.20
CA ALA A 83 4.79 18.44 18.87
C ALA A 83 5.25 19.78 18.24
N ALA A 84 5.24 19.85 16.91
CA ALA A 84 5.59 21.09 16.18
C ALA A 84 4.59 22.23 16.38
N HIS A 85 3.30 21.94 16.60
CA HIS A 85 2.27 22.96 16.83
C HIS A 85 2.11 23.32 18.31
N GLY A 86 2.45 22.43 19.23
CA GLY A 86 2.35 22.68 20.69
C GLY A 86 3.33 23.73 21.22
N THR A 87 4.28 24.18 20.41
CA THR A 87 5.24 25.23 20.73
C THR A 87 4.84 26.63 20.19
N ALA A 88 3.71 26.73 19.48
CA ALA A 88 3.17 28.01 19.00
C ALA A 88 2.13 28.56 20.00
N GLU A 89 2.38 29.74 20.57
CA GLU A 89 1.41 30.44 21.39
C GLU A 89 0.07 30.63 20.65
N PRO A 90 -1.08 30.60 21.37
CA PRO A 90 -2.38 30.87 20.78
C PRO A 90 -2.45 32.33 20.33
N SER A 91 -2.01 32.64 19.12
CA SER A 91 -2.32 33.95 18.54
C SER A 91 -3.79 33.94 18.11
N ASP A 92 -4.55 34.93 18.66
CA ASP A 92 -5.92 35.26 18.33
C ASP A 92 -6.25 35.09 16.82
N ARG A 93 -6.82 33.96 16.44
CA ARG A 93 -7.45 33.79 15.14
C ARG A 93 -8.94 33.56 15.32
N HIS A 94 -9.64 34.59 15.78
CA HIS A 94 -11.07 34.69 15.62
C HIS A 94 -11.36 35.18 14.20
N GLY A 95 -11.32 34.26 13.22
CA GLY A 95 -11.94 34.47 11.93
C GLY A 95 -13.26 33.69 11.91
N PRO A 96 -14.44 34.36 11.69
CA PRO A 96 -15.70 33.65 11.54
C PRO A 96 -15.69 32.86 10.21
N PHE A 97 -16.15 31.62 10.25
CA PHE A 97 -16.37 30.73 9.10
C PHE A 97 -15.11 30.08 8.48
N THR A 98 -14.40 29.26 9.22
CA THR A 98 -13.75 28.11 8.61
C THR A 98 -14.74 26.94 8.62
N SER A 99 -15.23 26.58 7.43
CA SER A 99 -16.08 25.43 7.23
C SER A 99 -15.46 24.20 7.90
N ASN A 100 -16.18 23.63 8.86
CA ASN A 100 -15.82 22.42 9.60
C ASN A 100 -15.92 21.19 8.65
N ARG A 101 -15.07 21.15 7.61
CA ARG A 101 -14.83 19.96 6.81
C ARG A 101 -13.75 19.18 7.52
N PHE A 102 -14.05 17.97 7.98
CA PHE A 102 -13.08 17.02 8.49
C PHE A 102 -11.94 16.90 7.48
N PRO A 103 -10.75 17.48 7.71
CA PRO A 103 -9.65 17.32 6.78
C PRO A 103 -9.08 15.94 7.00
N VAL A 104 -9.57 14.96 6.26
CA VAL A 104 -8.90 13.66 6.19
C VAL A 104 -7.53 13.95 5.54
N SER A 105 -6.49 13.91 6.35
CA SER A 105 -5.13 14.12 5.87
C SER A 105 -4.73 12.96 4.94
N SER A 106 -3.76 13.17 4.05
CA SER A 106 -3.19 12.12 3.20
C SER A 106 -2.77 10.88 4.00
N SER A 107 -2.33 11.03 5.26
CA SER A 107 -2.06 9.89 6.15
C SER A 107 -3.32 9.16 6.60
N GLY A 108 -4.44 9.86 6.75
CA GLY A 108 -5.73 9.23 7.04
C GLY A 108 -6.22 8.40 5.87
N ALA A 109 -6.14 8.94 4.64
CA ALA A 109 -6.48 8.22 3.43
C ALA A 109 -5.60 6.97 3.25
N ALA A 110 -4.28 7.10 3.45
CA ALA A 110 -3.35 5.97 3.39
C ALA A 110 -3.70 4.88 4.41
N THR A 111 -4.02 5.28 5.66
CA THR A 111 -4.39 4.32 6.72
C THR A 111 -5.69 3.59 6.36
N VAL A 112 -6.73 4.31 5.90
CA VAL A 112 -8.01 3.70 5.51
C VAL A 112 -7.82 2.71 4.36
N VAL A 113 -7.08 3.11 3.32
CA VAL A 113 -6.83 2.25 2.16
C VAL A 113 -6.01 1.02 2.54
N ALA A 114 -4.95 1.17 3.36
CA ALA A 114 -4.14 0.04 3.80
C ALA A 114 -4.95 -0.96 4.64
N LEU A 115 -5.73 -0.46 5.62
CA LEU A 115 -6.54 -1.32 6.47
C LEU A 115 -7.65 -2.04 5.68
N ALA A 116 -8.36 -1.33 4.80
CA ALA A 116 -9.44 -1.92 4.02
C ALA A 116 -8.91 -2.95 3.00
N SER A 117 -7.86 -2.61 2.24
CA SER A 117 -7.24 -3.54 1.28
C SER A 117 -6.60 -4.73 2.00
N GLY A 118 -5.97 -4.50 3.15
CA GLY A 118 -5.38 -5.54 3.97
C GLY A 118 -6.43 -6.48 4.56
N ALA A 119 -7.56 -5.96 5.05
CA ALA A 119 -8.65 -6.77 5.57
C ALA A 119 -9.28 -7.67 4.49
N LEU A 120 -9.46 -7.13 3.26
CA LEU A 120 -9.93 -7.92 2.12
C LEU A 120 -8.94 -9.02 1.74
N GLY A 121 -7.64 -8.71 1.78
CA GLY A 121 -6.60 -9.70 1.55
C GLY A 121 -6.54 -10.75 2.66
N ALA A 122 -6.68 -10.35 3.93
CA ALA A 122 -6.70 -11.26 5.06
C ALA A 122 -7.90 -12.23 4.99
N LEU A 123 -9.05 -11.75 4.52
CA LEU A 123 -10.20 -12.62 4.28
C LEU A 123 -9.85 -13.72 3.27
N ASP A 124 -9.18 -13.37 2.17
CA ASP A 124 -8.77 -14.32 1.14
C ASP A 124 -7.68 -15.27 1.65
N ASP A 125 -6.68 -14.75 2.35
CA ASP A 125 -5.62 -15.53 2.98
C ASP A 125 -6.17 -16.55 4.00
N LEU A 126 -7.13 -16.17 4.83
CA LEU A 126 -7.65 -17.02 5.90
C LEU A 126 -8.71 -18.02 5.44
N THR A 127 -9.50 -17.68 4.40
CA THR A 127 -10.52 -18.58 3.87
C THR A 127 -9.95 -19.65 2.92
N GLY A 128 -8.64 -19.61 2.67
CA GLY A 128 -7.97 -20.58 1.80
C GLY A 128 -8.36 -20.46 0.35
N GLY A 129 -8.65 -19.24 -0.10
CA GLY A 129 -9.18 -18.83 -1.40
C GLY A 129 -9.38 -19.98 -2.38
N ALA A 130 -10.55 -20.13 -2.99
CA ALA A 130 -10.73 -21.13 -4.03
C ALA A 130 -9.68 -20.84 -5.12
N ALA A 131 -8.50 -21.44 -4.92
CA ALA A 131 -7.41 -21.37 -5.86
C ALA A 131 -7.98 -21.64 -7.25
N ASP A 132 -7.52 -20.94 -8.25
CA ASP A 132 -7.64 -21.28 -9.66
C ASP A 132 -8.82 -20.78 -10.48
N LYS A 133 -9.62 -19.82 -10.00
CA LYS A 133 -10.67 -19.34 -10.93
C LYS A 133 -10.23 -18.14 -11.78
N GLY A 134 -9.16 -17.42 -11.46
CA GLY A 134 -8.74 -16.21 -12.16
C GLY A 134 -9.90 -15.21 -12.36
N LEU A 135 -9.64 -14.07 -12.98
CA LEU A 135 -10.68 -13.05 -13.23
C LEU A 135 -11.87 -13.62 -14.03
N LYS A 136 -11.59 -14.41 -15.06
CA LYS A 136 -12.64 -15.06 -15.89
C LYS A 136 -13.51 -16.03 -15.11
N GLY A 137 -12.91 -16.81 -14.22
CA GLY A 137 -13.64 -17.77 -13.40
C GLY A 137 -14.58 -17.08 -12.40
N HIS A 138 -14.14 -15.99 -11.77
CA HIS A 138 -14.96 -15.20 -10.84
C HIS A 138 -16.10 -14.47 -11.55
N LEU A 139 -15.85 -13.88 -12.73
CA LEU A 139 -16.91 -13.26 -13.54
C LEU A 139 -17.91 -14.31 -14.05
N GLY A 140 -17.46 -15.50 -14.43
CA GLY A 140 -18.30 -16.62 -14.81
C GLY A 140 -19.17 -17.15 -13.65
N ALA A 141 -18.65 -17.19 -12.42
CA ALA A 141 -19.42 -17.53 -11.23
C ALA A 141 -20.48 -16.46 -10.94
N LEU A 142 -20.11 -15.17 -11.03
CA LEU A 142 -21.04 -14.05 -10.82
C LEU A 142 -22.18 -14.06 -11.85
N SER A 143 -21.92 -14.39 -13.11
CA SER A 143 -22.96 -14.51 -14.13
C SER A 143 -23.98 -15.62 -13.84
N ARG A 144 -23.64 -16.58 -12.97
CA ARG A 144 -24.54 -17.63 -12.47
C ARG A 144 -25.16 -17.29 -11.12
N GLY A 145 -24.93 -16.07 -10.60
CA GLY A 145 -25.43 -15.64 -9.29
C GLY A 145 -24.60 -16.15 -8.10
N GLU A 146 -23.42 -16.73 -8.33
CA GLU A 146 -22.52 -17.22 -7.29
C GLU A 146 -21.55 -16.11 -6.84
N VAL A 147 -21.66 -15.66 -5.59
CA VAL A 147 -20.72 -14.70 -5.00
C VAL A 147 -19.52 -15.46 -4.44
N THR A 148 -18.39 -15.33 -5.09
CA THR A 148 -17.11 -15.94 -4.66
C THR A 148 -16.30 -14.93 -3.83
N THR A 149 -15.35 -15.42 -3.01
CA THR A 149 -14.40 -14.55 -2.28
C THR A 149 -13.64 -13.62 -3.23
N GLY A 150 -13.28 -14.10 -4.43
CA GLY A 150 -12.64 -13.28 -5.45
C GLY A 150 -13.53 -12.13 -5.96
N VAL A 151 -14.85 -12.33 -6.10
CA VAL A 151 -15.79 -11.24 -6.43
C VAL A 151 -15.84 -10.21 -5.31
N VAL A 152 -15.94 -10.67 -4.04
CA VAL A 152 -15.92 -9.78 -2.86
C VAL A 152 -14.63 -8.96 -2.84
N LYS A 153 -13.48 -9.59 -3.11
CA LYS A 153 -12.18 -8.93 -3.20
C LYS A 153 -12.14 -7.86 -4.30
N ILE A 154 -12.59 -8.18 -5.52
CA ILE A 154 -12.59 -7.24 -6.65
C ILE A 154 -13.47 -6.02 -6.33
N VAL A 155 -14.72 -6.24 -5.89
CA VAL A 155 -15.66 -5.18 -5.55
C VAL A 155 -15.16 -4.38 -4.35
N GLY A 156 -14.66 -5.05 -3.33
CA GLY A 156 -14.11 -4.41 -2.13
C GLY A 156 -12.89 -3.53 -2.43
N LEU A 157 -11.95 -4.02 -3.25
CA LEU A 157 -10.79 -3.22 -3.67
C LEU A 157 -11.20 -2.04 -4.56
N ALA A 158 -12.20 -2.21 -5.44
CA ALA A 158 -12.74 -1.10 -6.22
C ALA A 158 -13.38 -0.02 -5.32
N ALA A 159 -14.18 -0.43 -4.35
CA ALA A 159 -14.80 0.47 -3.37
C ALA A 159 -13.72 1.18 -2.51
N THR A 160 -12.73 0.42 -2.02
CA THR A 160 -11.58 0.97 -1.26
C THR A 160 -10.82 2.00 -2.09
N GLY A 161 -10.58 1.69 -3.36
CA GLY A 161 -9.91 2.60 -4.29
C GLY A 161 -10.69 3.89 -4.51
N LEU A 162 -12.01 3.80 -4.71
CA LEU A 162 -12.89 4.97 -4.87
C LEU A 162 -12.88 5.84 -3.62
N VAL A 163 -13.00 5.25 -2.44
CA VAL A 163 -12.92 5.99 -1.17
C VAL A 163 -11.56 6.65 -1.03
N GLY A 164 -10.47 5.94 -1.27
CA GLY A 164 -9.11 6.49 -1.21
C GLY A 164 -8.89 7.67 -2.16
N ALA A 165 -9.31 7.51 -3.42
CA ALA A 165 -9.22 8.58 -4.42
C ALA A 165 -10.07 9.80 -4.03
N ALA A 166 -11.29 9.58 -3.54
CA ALA A 166 -12.18 10.66 -3.09
C ALA A 166 -11.58 11.42 -1.90
N LEU A 167 -10.98 10.72 -0.93
CA LEU A 167 -10.32 11.33 0.23
C LEU A 167 -9.13 12.19 -0.18
N VAL A 168 -8.30 11.69 -1.11
CA VAL A 168 -7.14 12.44 -1.64
C VAL A 168 -7.60 13.65 -2.45
N ASP A 169 -8.61 13.50 -3.31
CA ASP A 169 -9.14 14.59 -4.13
C ASP A 169 -9.83 15.68 -3.28
N ALA A 170 -10.49 15.28 -2.19
CA ALA A 170 -11.10 16.22 -1.24
C ALA A 170 -10.07 16.99 -0.41
N ALA A 171 -8.92 16.37 -0.10
CA ALA A 171 -7.83 16.98 0.66
C ALA A 171 -6.88 17.82 -0.22
N GLY A 172 -6.88 17.61 -1.52
CA GLY A 172 -5.99 18.27 -2.47
C GLY A 172 -6.33 19.75 -2.71
N PRO A 173 -5.35 20.55 -3.16
CA PRO A 173 -5.55 21.97 -3.45
C PRO A 173 -6.42 22.22 -4.69
N VAL A 174 -6.54 21.24 -5.57
CA VAL A 174 -7.31 21.30 -6.81
C VAL A 174 -8.52 20.39 -6.72
N ARG A 175 -9.73 20.95 -6.89
CA ARG A 175 -10.95 20.13 -7.00
C ARG A 175 -10.91 19.31 -8.29
N ARG A 176 -10.97 18.01 -8.14
CA ARG A 176 -11.01 17.06 -9.26
C ARG A 176 -12.45 16.65 -9.53
N GLY A 177 -12.82 16.55 -10.81
CA GLY A 177 -14.15 16.09 -11.20
C GLY A 177 -14.36 14.60 -10.94
N LEU A 178 -15.63 14.17 -10.92
CA LEU A 178 -16.04 12.79 -10.67
C LEU A 178 -15.26 11.77 -11.52
N LEU A 179 -15.08 12.05 -12.82
CA LEU A 179 -14.33 11.16 -13.72
C LEU A 179 -12.88 10.92 -13.24
N ALA A 180 -12.21 11.98 -12.77
CA ALA A 180 -10.85 11.83 -12.24
C ALA A 180 -10.82 10.95 -10.99
N THR A 181 -11.81 11.09 -10.11
CA THR A 181 -11.94 10.25 -8.90
C THR A 181 -12.26 8.79 -9.26
N LEU A 182 -13.14 8.55 -10.23
CA LEU A 182 -13.45 7.19 -10.70
C LEU A 182 -12.21 6.51 -11.29
N LEU A 183 -11.47 7.21 -12.17
CA LEU A 183 -10.20 6.70 -12.71
C LEU A 183 -9.18 6.47 -11.59
N GLY A 184 -9.11 7.37 -10.60
CA GLY A 184 -8.27 7.21 -9.43
C GLY A 184 -8.57 5.96 -8.63
N GLY A 185 -9.86 5.68 -8.40
CA GLY A 185 -10.31 4.44 -7.76
C GLY A 185 -9.85 3.19 -8.51
N GLY A 186 -10.00 3.22 -9.84
CA GLY A 186 -9.50 2.15 -10.71
C GLY A 186 -7.98 1.98 -10.63
N VAL A 187 -7.21 3.08 -10.56
CA VAL A 187 -5.75 3.03 -10.39
C VAL A 187 -5.37 2.36 -9.07
N VAL A 188 -6.02 2.71 -7.96
CA VAL A 188 -5.76 2.10 -6.65
C VAL A 188 -6.05 0.59 -6.67
N ALA A 189 -7.23 0.20 -7.17
CA ALA A 189 -7.63 -1.21 -7.26
C ALA A 189 -6.73 -2.00 -8.23
N GLY A 190 -6.42 -1.42 -9.39
CA GLY A 190 -5.54 -2.05 -10.38
C GLY A 190 -4.11 -2.21 -9.88
N ALA A 191 -3.59 -1.24 -9.12
CA ALA A 191 -2.26 -1.33 -8.50
C ALA A 191 -2.23 -2.39 -7.38
N ALA A 192 -3.30 -2.52 -6.58
CA ALA A 192 -3.45 -3.59 -5.60
C ALA A 192 -3.34 -4.96 -6.27
N ASN A 193 -4.12 -5.18 -7.33
CA ASN A 193 -4.04 -6.42 -8.12
C ASN A 193 -2.65 -6.63 -8.74
N ALA A 194 -2.04 -5.57 -9.29
CA ALA A 194 -0.74 -5.68 -9.94
C ALA A 194 0.36 -6.16 -8.98
N VAL A 195 0.46 -5.60 -7.78
CA VAL A 195 1.46 -6.05 -6.79
C VAL A 195 1.17 -7.49 -6.35
N ASN A 196 -0.09 -7.86 -6.18
CA ASN A 196 -0.49 -9.22 -5.83
C ASN A 196 -0.06 -10.25 -6.90
N LEU A 197 -0.12 -9.91 -8.20
CA LEU A 197 0.38 -10.76 -9.28
C LEU A 197 1.88 -11.07 -9.18
N PHE A 198 2.65 -10.26 -8.47
CA PHE A 198 4.08 -10.48 -8.24
C PHE A 198 4.40 -11.22 -6.95
N ASP A 199 3.43 -11.44 -6.04
CA ASP A 199 3.66 -12.14 -4.76
C ASP A 199 3.70 -13.67 -4.90
N LEU A 200 4.50 -14.14 -5.84
CA LEU A 200 4.70 -15.57 -6.14
C LEU A 200 6.10 -16.08 -5.76
N ARG A 201 7.01 -15.19 -5.46
CA ARG A 201 8.41 -15.53 -5.16
C ARG A 201 8.95 -14.60 -4.06
N PRO A 202 9.84 -15.07 -3.19
CA PRO A 202 10.39 -14.29 -2.09
C PRO A 202 10.97 -12.95 -2.54
N GLY A 203 10.59 -11.87 -1.89
CA GLY A 203 11.05 -10.50 -2.11
C GLY A 203 10.51 -9.81 -3.37
N ARG A 204 9.79 -10.51 -4.24
CA ARG A 204 9.39 -9.94 -5.55
C ARG A 204 8.36 -8.83 -5.39
N ALA A 205 7.27 -9.07 -4.67
CA ALA A 205 6.23 -8.07 -4.44
C ALA A 205 6.77 -6.84 -3.70
N LEU A 206 7.61 -7.04 -2.69
CA LEU A 206 8.25 -5.94 -1.96
C LEU A 206 9.19 -5.11 -2.84
N LYS A 207 9.99 -5.75 -3.70
CA LYS A 207 10.85 -5.05 -4.66
C LYS A 207 10.05 -4.22 -5.65
N VAL A 208 8.96 -4.78 -6.20
CA VAL A 208 8.04 -4.07 -7.08
C VAL A 208 7.43 -2.86 -6.36
N THR A 209 6.97 -3.04 -5.12
CA THR A 209 6.43 -1.96 -4.28
C THR A 209 7.45 -0.85 -4.05
N VAL A 210 8.68 -1.20 -3.68
CA VAL A 210 9.76 -0.22 -3.46
C VAL A 210 10.09 0.50 -4.76
N LEU A 211 10.32 -0.20 -5.86
CA LEU A 211 10.67 0.41 -7.14
C LEU A 211 9.58 1.36 -7.65
N ALA A 212 8.31 0.97 -7.55
CA ALA A 212 7.19 1.81 -7.94
C ALA A 212 6.95 2.97 -6.96
N GLY A 213 7.26 2.78 -5.67
CA GLY A 213 7.10 3.77 -4.62
C GLY A 213 8.21 4.82 -4.54
N LEU A 214 9.45 4.49 -4.96
CA LEU A 214 10.59 5.41 -4.91
C LEU A 214 10.32 6.78 -5.57
N PRO A 215 9.78 6.88 -6.80
CA PRO A 215 9.46 8.17 -7.40
C PRO A 215 8.29 8.90 -6.70
N LEU A 216 7.59 8.22 -5.80
CA LEU A 216 6.42 8.71 -5.07
C LEU A 216 6.72 9.06 -3.59
N LEU A 217 8.00 9.01 -3.17
CA LEU A 217 8.43 9.30 -1.78
C LEU A 217 8.03 10.69 -1.27
N GLY A 218 7.76 11.65 -2.15
CA GLY A 218 7.21 12.96 -1.76
C GLY A 218 5.73 12.92 -1.34
N THR A 219 5.06 11.76 -1.37
CA THR A 219 3.71 11.54 -0.88
C THR A 219 3.71 10.71 0.39
N THR A 220 2.71 10.90 1.26
CA THR A 220 2.57 10.08 2.47
C THR A 220 2.32 8.60 2.16
N PRO A 221 1.40 8.24 1.22
CA PRO A 221 1.17 6.83 0.87
C PRO A 221 2.41 6.16 0.28
N GLY A 222 3.14 6.85 -0.61
CA GLY A 222 4.37 6.32 -1.22
C GLY A 222 5.47 6.06 -0.19
N SER A 223 5.70 7.03 0.72
CA SER A 223 6.67 6.88 1.81
C SER A 223 6.29 5.75 2.76
N ALA A 224 5.00 5.60 3.09
CA ALA A 224 4.53 4.51 3.94
C ALA A 224 4.69 3.14 3.26
N ALA A 225 4.37 3.03 1.96
CA ALA A 225 4.52 1.80 1.19
C ALA A 225 5.98 1.35 1.12
N VAL A 226 6.89 2.26 0.80
CA VAL A 226 8.35 1.98 0.77
C VAL A 226 8.85 1.62 2.17
N GLY A 227 8.49 2.41 3.18
CA GLY A 227 8.91 2.17 4.56
C GLY A 227 8.47 0.81 5.08
N SER A 228 7.17 0.48 5.00
CA SER A 228 6.66 -0.81 5.44
C SER A 228 7.33 -1.98 4.71
N SER A 229 7.58 -1.83 3.41
CA SER A 229 8.26 -2.88 2.62
C SER A 229 9.70 -3.09 3.08
N LEU A 230 10.44 -2.02 3.37
CA LEU A 230 11.82 -2.13 3.88
C LEU A 230 11.88 -2.77 5.27
N GLY A 231 10.84 -2.58 6.10
CA GLY A 231 10.81 -3.15 7.44
C GLY A 231 10.67 -4.67 7.48
N VAL A 232 10.02 -5.28 6.49
CA VAL A 232 9.77 -6.75 6.46
C VAL A 232 10.61 -7.49 5.42
N VAL A 233 11.26 -6.80 4.48
CA VAL A 233 11.96 -7.41 3.33
C VAL A 233 12.98 -8.49 3.71
N GLY A 234 13.60 -8.38 4.89
CA GLY A 234 14.61 -9.36 5.32
C GLY A 234 14.02 -10.75 5.61
N ASP A 235 12.80 -10.82 6.13
CA ASP A 235 12.12 -12.08 6.41
C ASP A 235 11.60 -12.73 5.12
N ASP A 236 11.07 -11.92 4.21
CA ASP A 236 10.60 -12.38 2.89
C ASP A 236 11.75 -12.90 2.02
N LEU A 237 12.84 -12.15 1.89
CA LEU A 237 14.03 -12.58 1.12
C LEU A 237 14.64 -13.87 1.66
N ALA A 238 14.52 -14.12 2.97
CA ALA A 238 14.95 -15.35 3.61
C ALA A 238 13.92 -16.49 3.45
N ALA A 239 12.80 -16.26 2.77
CA ALA A 239 11.68 -17.20 2.63
C ALA A 239 11.18 -17.76 3.99
N ARG A 240 11.17 -16.91 5.02
CA ARG A 240 10.55 -17.20 6.32
C ARG A 240 9.08 -16.78 6.34
N SER A 241 8.76 -15.75 5.58
CA SER A 241 7.41 -15.19 5.43
C SER A 241 7.14 -14.82 3.98
N MET A 242 5.91 -14.46 3.69
CA MET A 242 5.41 -13.86 2.44
C MET A 242 4.38 -12.80 2.78
N LEU A 243 4.23 -11.81 1.91
CA LEU A 243 3.21 -10.76 2.05
C LEU A 243 1.79 -11.32 2.10
N GLY A 244 1.51 -12.34 1.28
CA GLY A 244 0.15 -12.81 1.06
C GLY A 244 -0.74 -11.73 0.46
N ASP A 245 -2.00 -12.08 0.28
CA ASP A 245 -3.01 -11.16 -0.24
C ASP A 245 -3.22 -9.94 0.69
N THR A 246 -3.08 -10.14 2.01
CA THR A 246 -3.15 -9.08 3.02
C THR A 246 -2.17 -7.95 2.73
N GLY A 247 -0.91 -8.28 2.58
CA GLY A 247 0.14 -7.29 2.38
C GLY A 247 0.26 -6.80 0.94
N ALA A 248 0.14 -7.70 -0.03
CA ALA A 248 0.31 -7.38 -1.43
C ALA A 248 -0.77 -6.42 -1.95
N ASN A 249 -2.06 -6.67 -1.60
CA ASN A 249 -3.15 -5.76 -1.97
C ASN A 249 -2.97 -4.39 -1.30
N ALA A 250 -2.60 -4.34 -0.02
CA ALA A 250 -2.38 -3.08 0.69
C ALA A 250 -1.18 -2.30 0.11
N ALA A 251 -0.09 -2.98 -0.21
CA ALA A 251 1.11 -2.38 -0.79
C ALA A 251 0.82 -1.76 -2.16
N GLY A 252 0.17 -2.52 -3.03
CA GLY A 252 -0.23 -2.01 -4.35
C GLY A 252 -1.24 -0.88 -4.25
N ALA A 253 -2.24 -0.98 -3.37
CA ALA A 253 -3.22 0.08 -3.16
C ALA A 253 -2.58 1.39 -2.70
N LEU A 254 -1.57 1.34 -1.82
CA LEU A 254 -0.84 2.54 -1.39
C LEU A 254 0.02 3.15 -2.50
N VAL A 255 0.68 2.33 -3.31
CA VAL A 255 1.40 2.81 -4.50
C VAL A 255 0.43 3.48 -5.46
N GLY A 256 -0.72 2.85 -5.73
CA GLY A 256 -1.78 3.43 -6.55
C GLY A 256 -2.32 4.74 -5.99
N LEU A 257 -2.56 4.82 -4.67
CA LEU A 257 -3.01 6.04 -4.00
C LEU A 257 -1.98 7.18 -4.09
N ALA A 258 -0.69 6.85 -3.94
CA ALA A 258 0.41 7.80 -4.11
C ALA A 258 0.47 8.35 -5.54
N LEU A 259 0.23 7.51 -6.52
CA LEU A 259 0.17 7.90 -7.92
C LEU A 259 -1.05 8.80 -8.20
N VAL A 260 -2.22 8.49 -7.62
CA VAL A 260 -3.44 9.32 -7.67
C VAL A 260 -3.19 10.71 -7.07
N GLU A 261 -2.46 10.79 -5.95
CA GLU A 261 -2.08 12.06 -5.31
C GLU A 261 -1.21 12.95 -6.23
N ARG A 262 -0.34 12.34 -7.04
CA ARG A 262 0.60 13.02 -7.95
C ARG A 262 0.05 13.34 -9.32
N THR A 263 -1.05 12.72 -9.73
CA THR A 263 -1.49 12.79 -11.14
C THR A 263 -2.88 13.42 -11.29
N GLY A 264 -3.08 14.08 -12.44
CA GLY A 264 -4.38 14.55 -12.91
C GLY A 264 -5.12 13.50 -13.73
N LEU A 265 -6.18 13.93 -14.40
CA LEU A 265 -7.07 13.07 -15.20
C LEU A 265 -6.31 12.20 -16.21
N LEU A 266 -5.45 12.81 -17.03
CA LEU A 266 -4.70 12.08 -18.08
C LEU A 266 -3.69 11.09 -17.48
N GLY A 267 -2.99 11.47 -16.40
CA GLY A 267 -2.05 10.58 -15.73
C GLY A 267 -2.77 9.37 -15.09
N ARG A 268 -3.95 9.57 -14.50
CA ARG A 268 -4.77 8.48 -13.97
C ARG A 268 -5.30 7.58 -15.08
N ALA A 269 -5.74 8.16 -16.21
CA ALA A 269 -6.18 7.38 -17.37
C ALA A 269 -5.04 6.52 -17.92
N ALA A 270 -3.86 7.08 -18.11
CA ALA A 270 -2.68 6.36 -18.60
C ALA A 270 -2.26 5.25 -17.63
N ALA A 271 -2.23 5.54 -16.32
CA ALA A 271 -1.92 4.56 -15.29
C ALA A 271 -2.92 3.41 -15.27
N LEU A 272 -4.22 3.71 -15.31
CA LEU A 272 -5.27 2.69 -15.34
C LEU A 272 -5.17 1.82 -16.58
N THR A 273 -4.92 2.42 -17.75
CA THR A 273 -4.71 1.68 -19.00
C THR A 273 -3.51 0.73 -18.89
N GLY A 274 -2.39 1.20 -18.34
CA GLY A 274 -1.21 0.35 -18.12
C GLY A 274 -1.47 -0.80 -17.15
N LEU A 275 -2.16 -0.54 -16.03
CA LEU A 275 -2.53 -1.57 -15.05
C LEU A 275 -3.54 -2.59 -15.62
N ALA A 276 -4.51 -2.13 -16.40
CA ALA A 276 -5.44 -3.00 -17.09
C ALA A 276 -4.72 -3.88 -18.13
N ALA A 277 -3.82 -3.31 -18.91
CA ALA A 277 -3.00 -4.05 -19.87
C ALA A 277 -2.13 -5.09 -19.16
N LEU A 278 -1.51 -4.76 -18.01
CA LEU A 278 -0.72 -5.69 -17.21
C LEU A 278 -1.58 -6.85 -16.69
N THR A 279 -2.77 -6.56 -16.18
CA THR A 279 -3.72 -7.57 -15.69
C THR A 279 -4.16 -8.50 -16.83
N LEU A 280 -4.54 -7.94 -18.00
CA LEU A 280 -4.91 -8.75 -19.16
C LEU A 280 -3.75 -9.59 -19.71
N ALA A 281 -2.52 -9.04 -19.66
CA ALA A 281 -1.33 -9.79 -20.05
C ALA A 281 -1.06 -10.95 -19.10
N SER A 282 -1.30 -10.81 -17.79
CA SER A 282 -1.10 -11.88 -16.81
C SER A 282 -1.99 -13.11 -17.05
N GLU A 283 -3.15 -12.94 -17.67
CA GLU A 283 -4.04 -14.04 -18.04
C GLU A 283 -3.51 -14.89 -19.22
N ARG A 284 -2.53 -14.35 -19.96
CA ARG A 284 -1.97 -15.01 -21.17
C ARG A 284 -0.50 -15.36 -21.01
N VAL A 285 0.23 -14.63 -20.20
CA VAL A 285 1.69 -14.73 -20.05
C VAL A 285 2.06 -14.93 -18.59
N SER A 286 2.83 -15.98 -18.30
CA SER A 286 3.41 -16.17 -16.96
C SER A 286 4.55 -15.17 -16.73
N PHE A 287 4.35 -14.20 -15.83
CA PHE A 287 5.40 -13.25 -15.46
C PHE A 287 6.62 -13.96 -14.86
N THR A 288 6.44 -15.06 -14.16
CA THR A 288 7.56 -15.85 -13.66
C THR A 288 8.44 -16.36 -14.80
N ARG A 289 7.86 -16.92 -15.86
CA ARG A 289 8.62 -17.39 -17.03
C ARG A 289 9.32 -16.25 -17.76
N LEU A 290 8.64 -15.07 -17.89
CA LEU A 290 9.21 -13.90 -18.51
C LEU A 290 10.43 -13.38 -17.72
N ILE A 291 10.32 -13.31 -16.40
CA ILE A 291 11.40 -12.86 -15.53
C ILE A 291 12.57 -13.85 -15.58
N GLU A 292 12.31 -15.15 -15.48
CA GLU A 292 13.32 -16.19 -15.53
C GLU A 292 14.03 -16.28 -16.88
N GLY A 293 13.32 -15.96 -17.97
CA GLY A 293 13.86 -15.92 -19.34
C GLY A 293 14.77 -14.72 -19.65
N ASN A 294 14.68 -13.64 -18.86
CA ASN A 294 15.49 -12.43 -19.07
C ASN A 294 16.59 -12.33 -18.00
N ARG A 295 17.86 -12.29 -18.43
CA ARG A 295 19.01 -12.26 -17.51
C ARG A 295 19.00 -11.10 -16.52
N LEU A 296 18.60 -9.89 -16.95
CA LEU A 296 18.57 -8.71 -16.09
C LEU A 296 17.42 -8.82 -15.07
N LEU A 297 16.22 -9.15 -15.53
CA LEU A 297 15.05 -9.32 -14.66
C LEU A 297 15.28 -10.43 -13.65
N ARG A 298 15.89 -11.54 -14.05
CA ARG A 298 16.24 -12.63 -13.16
C ARG A 298 17.24 -12.21 -12.09
N ARG A 299 18.29 -11.47 -12.44
CA ARG A 299 19.26 -10.94 -11.46
C ARG A 299 18.60 -10.01 -10.44
N LEU A 300 17.71 -9.14 -10.88
CA LEU A 300 16.95 -8.25 -9.99
C LEU A 300 15.99 -9.05 -9.10
N ASP A 301 15.35 -10.06 -9.64
CA ASP A 301 14.43 -10.93 -8.91
C ASP A 301 15.17 -11.77 -7.85
N GLU A 302 16.34 -12.30 -8.16
CA GLU A 302 17.16 -13.11 -7.26
C GLU A 302 17.97 -12.26 -6.27
N TRP A 303 18.15 -10.97 -6.54
CA TRP A 303 18.97 -10.10 -5.71
C TRP A 303 18.49 -10.07 -4.25
N GLY A 304 19.42 -10.29 -3.32
CA GLY A 304 19.16 -10.29 -1.88
C GLY A 304 18.46 -11.54 -1.35
N ARG A 305 18.06 -12.51 -2.21
CA ARG A 305 17.56 -13.80 -1.70
C ARG A 305 18.68 -14.58 -1.03
N VAL A 306 18.35 -15.20 0.08
CA VAL A 306 19.27 -16.13 0.74
C VAL A 306 19.46 -17.34 -0.19
N ALA A 307 20.70 -17.65 -0.52
CA ALA A 307 21.05 -18.82 -1.33
C ALA A 307 20.47 -20.09 -0.71
N ARG A 308 20.00 -20.98 -1.56
CA ARG A 308 19.42 -22.29 -1.18
C ARG A 308 20.51 -23.24 -0.71
#